data_b3864ab148b0107bb0e4b7ddb9721633
#
_entry.id   b3864ab148b0107bb0e4b7ddb9721633
#
_cell.length_a   1.000
_cell.length_b   1.000
_cell.length_c   1.000
_cell.angle_alpha   90.00
_cell.angle_beta   90.00
_cell.angle_gamma   90.00
#
_symmetry.space_group_name_H-M   'P 1'
#
loop_
_entity.id
_entity.type
_entity.pdbx_description
1 polymer ?
#
loop_
_entity_poly.entity_id
_entity_poly.type
_entity_poly.pdbx_seq_one_letter_code
_entity_poly.pdbx_strand_id
1 'polypeptide(L)'
;MRARLALRVSGVSYEHREVALKAKPDAMLRVSPKGTVPVLCVSTGEVLDQSLDIMVWALEHNDPEGWLPTAPDAMAETQALIADHDEVFKLHLDRYKYPQRFGLLEGVHHRDAAAAWLFTLQERLQQQPYLSGPRWGFLDAGVAPFVRQYARTDRVWFDAQPWPKLAQWLVAFENSDAFAAVMHKHPLWVSPEA
;
A
#
# COMPACT_ATOMS: atom_id res chain seq x y z
N MET A 1 3.83 3.29 1.61
CA MET A 1 2.73 4.12 1.08
C MET A 1 1.44 3.90 1.88
N ARG A 2 0.96 2.67 2.12
CA ARG A 2 -0.20 2.34 2.97
C ARG A 2 -0.25 3.18 4.26
N ALA A 3 0.72 3.01 5.14
CA ALA A 3 0.79 3.73 6.42
C ALA A 3 0.75 5.26 6.26
N ARG A 4 1.46 5.82 5.27
CA ARG A 4 1.48 7.28 5.02
C ARG A 4 0.13 7.81 4.57
N LEU A 5 -0.64 7.03 3.80
CA LEU A 5 -2.01 7.40 3.41
C LEU A 5 -2.92 7.50 4.63
N ALA A 6 -2.91 6.47 5.49
CA ALA A 6 -3.73 6.47 6.70
C ALA A 6 -3.33 7.56 7.71
N LEU A 7 -2.02 7.74 7.95
CA LEU A 7 -1.52 8.82 8.80
C LEU A 7 -1.90 10.21 8.28
N ARG A 8 -1.91 10.40 6.95
CA ARG A 8 -2.35 11.66 6.35
C ARG A 8 -3.84 11.92 6.59
N VAL A 9 -4.69 10.94 6.30
CA VAL A 9 -6.14 11.12 6.42
C VAL A 9 -6.58 11.24 7.87
N SER A 10 -5.94 10.51 8.78
CA SER A 10 -6.22 10.62 10.21
C SER A 10 -5.82 11.98 10.80
N GLY A 11 -4.91 12.70 10.17
CA GLY A 11 -4.40 13.96 10.71
C GLY A 11 -3.57 13.80 11.97
N VAL A 12 -3.22 12.58 12.37
CA VAL A 12 -2.31 12.34 13.50
C VAL A 12 -0.96 12.98 13.22
N SER A 13 -0.49 13.79 14.14
CA SER A 13 0.83 14.42 14.04
C SER A 13 1.94 13.41 14.29
N TYR A 14 2.94 13.38 13.43
CA TYR A 14 4.11 12.50 13.56
C TYR A 14 5.36 13.15 12.97
N GLU A 15 6.52 12.76 13.47
CA GLU A 15 7.80 13.07 12.84
C GLU A 15 8.10 12.06 11.74
N HIS A 16 8.26 12.53 10.50
CA HIS A 16 8.66 11.69 9.38
C HIS A 16 10.18 11.56 9.33
N ARG A 17 10.68 10.32 9.48
CA ARG A 17 12.10 9.98 9.39
C ARG A 17 12.34 9.14 8.15
N GLU A 18 12.75 9.78 7.04
CA GLU A 18 13.08 9.07 5.80
C GLU A 18 14.39 8.30 5.95
N VAL A 19 14.43 7.05 5.49
CA VAL A 19 15.59 6.18 5.63
C VAL A 19 16.04 5.61 4.29
N ALA A 20 17.34 5.49 4.10
CA ALA A 20 17.91 4.75 2.97
C ALA A 20 17.80 3.24 3.24
N LEU A 21 17.06 2.51 2.39
CA LEU A 21 16.82 1.08 2.58
C LEU A 21 18.08 0.21 2.61
N LYS A 22 19.17 0.68 1.97
CA LYS A 22 20.48 0.01 1.94
C LYS A 22 21.38 0.39 3.11
N ALA A 23 21.04 1.45 3.86
CA ALA A 23 21.80 1.98 4.98
C ALA A 23 20.82 2.46 6.06
N LYS A 24 20.17 1.51 6.73
CA LYS A 24 19.17 1.82 7.76
C LYS A 24 19.87 2.32 9.02
N PRO A 25 19.38 3.38 9.68
CA PRO A 25 19.95 3.89 10.92
C PRO A 25 19.88 2.85 12.06
N ASP A 26 20.93 2.79 12.88
CA ASP A 26 20.97 1.90 14.04
C ASP A 26 19.81 2.16 15.01
N ALA A 27 19.40 3.41 15.16
CA ALA A 27 18.24 3.79 15.96
C ALA A 27 16.96 3.08 15.50
N MET A 28 16.75 2.93 14.17
CA MET A 28 15.63 2.17 13.62
C MET A 28 15.77 0.67 13.91
N LEU A 29 16.98 0.11 13.74
CA LEU A 29 17.24 -1.33 13.95
C LEU A 29 17.12 -1.73 15.42
N ARG A 30 17.40 -0.80 16.36
CA ARG A 30 17.18 -1.03 17.80
C ARG A 30 15.70 -1.18 18.15
N VAL A 31 14.81 -0.41 17.54
CA VAL A 31 13.37 -0.44 17.82
C VAL A 31 12.60 -1.48 17.01
N SER A 32 13.09 -1.82 15.82
CA SER A 32 12.52 -2.89 14.99
C SER A 32 13.66 -3.73 14.36
N PRO A 33 14.11 -4.78 15.06
CA PRO A 33 15.19 -5.66 14.59
C PRO A 33 14.90 -6.36 13.26
N LYS A 34 13.65 -6.48 12.90
CA LYS A 34 13.19 -6.96 11.58
C LYS A 34 13.76 -6.12 10.42
N GLY A 35 14.07 -4.83 10.66
CA GLY A 35 14.70 -3.95 9.70
C GLY A 35 13.88 -3.68 8.44
N THR A 36 12.57 -3.85 8.49
CA THR A 36 11.65 -3.51 7.40
C THR A 36 11.02 -2.13 7.61
N VAL A 37 10.51 -1.53 6.55
CA VAL A 37 9.76 -0.27 6.60
C VAL A 37 8.32 -0.52 6.14
N PRO A 38 7.34 0.19 6.70
CA PRO A 38 7.45 1.28 7.70
C PRO A 38 7.64 0.77 9.13
N VAL A 39 8.09 1.66 10.02
CA VAL A 39 8.06 1.48 11.48
C VAL A 39 7.46 2.74 12.09
N LEU A 40 6.49 2.59 12.99
CA LEU A 40 5.91 3.66 13.78
C LEU A 40 6.21 3.41 15.26
N CYS A 41 6.87 4.38 15.90
CA CYS A 41 7.05 4.42 17.34
C CYS A 41 6.00 5.33 17.94
N VAL A 42 5.11 4.77 18.75
CA VAL A 42 4.07 5.53 19.46
C VAL A 42 4.63 6.11 20.75
N SER A 43 4.10 7.25 21.18
CA SER A 43 4.54 7.94 22.42
C SER A 43 4.39 7.10 23.68
N THR A 44 3.53 6.09 23.65
CA THR A 44 3.36 5.10 24.75
C THR A 44 4.48 4.08 24.86
N GLY A 45 5.41 4.05 23.87
CA GLY A 45 6.48 3.05 23.76
C GLY A 45 6.15 1.86 22.87
N GLU A 46 4.92 1.77 22.35
CA GLU A 46 4.54 0.74 21.40
C GLU A 46 5.24 0.96 20.06
N VAL A 47 5.61 -0.15 19.38
CA VAL A 47 6.25 -0.15 18.07
C VAL A 47 5.41 -0.97 17.10
N LEU A 48 4.94 -0.32 16.03
CA LEU A 48 4.20 -0.96 14.93
C LEU A 48 5.11 -1.05 13.70
N ASP A 49 5.37 -2.26 13.22
CA ASP A 49 6.27 -2.51 12.08
C ASP A 49 5.58 -3.16 10.87
N GLN A 50 4.26 -3.25 10.90
CA GLN A 50 3.43 -3.66 9.78
C GLN A 50 2.61 -2.48 9.25
N SER A 51 2.61 -2.33 7.92
CA SER A 51 1.91 -1.18 7.32
C SER A 51 0.39 -1.18 7.56
N LEU A 52 -0.23 -2.36 7.71
CA LEU A 52 -1.66 -2.48 7.98
C LEU A 52 -1.97 -2.12 9.43
N ASP A 53 -1.14 -2.55 10.38
CA ASP A 53 -1.30 -2.21 11.80
C ASP A 53 -1.20 -0.70 12.00
N ILE A 54 -0.25 -0.05 11.30
CA ILE A 54 -0.13 1.42 11.32
C ILE A 54 -1.37 2.08 10.71
N MET A 55 -1.94 1.50 9.63
CA MET A 55 -3.19 2.04 9.06
C MET A 55 -4.35 1.95 10.05
N VAL A 56 -4.54 0.79 10.67
CA VAL A 56 -5.59 0.57 11.66
C VAL A 56 -5.40 1.52 12.84
N TRP A 57 -4.20 1.53 13.42
CA TRP A 57 -3.86 2.43 14.53
C TRP A 57 -4.18 3.90 14.23
N ALA A 58 -3.76 4.39 13.07
CA ALA A 58 -4.00 5.79 12.70
C ALA A 58 -5.48 6.12 12.56
N LEU A 59 -6.24 5.23 11.93
CA LEU A 59 -7.66 5.43 11.66
C LEU A 59 -8.54 5.19 12.91
N GLU A 60 -8.12 4.33 13.83
CA GLU A 60 -8.78 4.18 15.15
C GLU A 60 -8.62 5.44 16.02
N HIS A 61 -7.54 6.20 15.83
CA HIS A 61 -7.35 7.47 16.50
C HIS A 61 -8.26 8.56 15.92
N ASN A 62 -8.37 8.64 14.60
CA ASN A 62 -9.24 9.58 13.92
C ASN A 62 -9.47 9.16 12.48
N ASP A 63 -10.72 8.95 12.10
CA ASP A 63 -11.12 8.54 10.75
C ASP A 63 -12.17 9.50 10.15
N PRO A 64 -11.77 10.72 9.81
CA PRO A 64 -12.70 11.77 9.35
C PRO A 64 -13.34 11.42 8.00
N GLU A 65 -12.74 10.55 7.20
CA GLU A 65 -13.25 10.15 5.90
C GLU A 65 -14.01 8.81 5.95
N GLY A 66 -14.03 8.13 7.11
CA GLY A 66 -14.72 6.86 7.31
C GLY A 66 -14.11 5.73 6.45
N TRP A 67 -12.80 5.58 6.49
CA TRP A 67 -12.11 4.53 5.73
C TRP A 67 -12.25 3.16 6.37
N LEU A 68 -12.31 3.09 7.71
CA LEU A 68 -12.50 1.82 8.41
C LEU A 68 -13.91 1.29 8.17
N PRO A 69 -14.05 0.02 7.79
CA PRO A 69 -15.35 -0.64 7.78
C PRO A 69 -15.94 -0.67 9.18
N THR A 70 -17.18 -0.20 9.33
CA THR A 70 -17.86 -0.14 10.64
C THR A 70 -18.62 -1.42 10.98
N ALA A 71 -19.04 -2.18 9.95
CA ALA A 71 -19.69 -3.45 10.16
C ALA A 71 -18.65 -4.58 10.32
N PRO A 72 -18.78 -5.49 11.32
CA PRO A 72 -17.83 -6.58 11.53
C PRO A 72 -17.59 -7.46 10.30
N ASP A 73 -18.65 -7.79 9.57
CA ASP A 73 -18.55 -8.61 8.35
C ASP A 73 -17.75 -7.88 7.24
N ALA A 74 -17.95 -6.56 7.08
CA ALA A 74 -17.22 -5.77 6.10
C ALA A 74 -15.73 -5.62 6.45
N MET A 75 -15.40 -5.57 7.74
CA MET A 75 -14.01 -5.58 8.20
C MET A 75 -13.36 -6.94 7.89
N ALA A 76 -14.03 -8.05 8.21
CA ALA A 76 -13.53 -9.39 7.94
C ALA A 76 -13.32 -9.63 6.43
N GLU A 77 -14.27 -9.21 5.59
CA GLU A 77 -14.12 -9.26 4.13
C GLU A 77 -12.93 -8.44 3.65
N THR A 78 -12.79 -7.22 4.15
CA THR A 78 -11.67 -6.33 3.80
C THR A 78 -10.31 -6.95 4.17
N GLN A 79 -10.22 -7.52 5.36
CA GLN A 79 -8.99 -8.20 5.82
C GLN A 79 -8.68 -9.43 4.96
N ALA A 80 -9.69 -10.23 4.60
CA ALA A 80 -9.50 -11.40 3.74
C ALA A 80 -9.01 -10.99 2.34
N LEU A 81 -9.57 -9.94 1.73
CA LEU A 81 -9.13 -9.43 0.43
C LEU A 81 -7.70 -8.88 0.48
N ILE A 82 -7.31 -8.22 1.57
CA ILE A 82 -5.95 -7.72 1.73
C ILE A 82 -4.97 -8.86 1.98
N ALA A 83 -5.35 -9.89 2.72
CA ALA A 83 -4.53 -11.07 2.92
C ALA A 83 -4.26 -11.79 1.59
N ASP A 84 -5.30 -12.04 0.80
CA ASP A 84 -5.19 -12.62 -0.54
C ASP A 84 -4.31 -11.76 -1.47
N HIS A 85 -4.50 -10.43 -1.44
CA HIS A 85 -3.62 -9.50 -2.14
C HIS A 85 -2.15 -9.67 -1.72
N ASP A 86 -1.86 -9.74 -0.43
CA ASP A 86 -0.49 -9.78 0.07
C ASP A 86 0.17 -11.16 -0.16
N GLU A 87 -0.60 -12.24 -0.14
CA GLU A 87 -0.12 -13.61 -0.35
C GLU A 87 0.00 -13.97 -1.84
N VAL A 88 -0.99 -13.60 -2.65
CA VAL A 88 -1.08 -13.99 -4.06
C VAL A 88 -0.54 -12.90 -4.98
N PHE A 89 -1.22 -11.75 -5.03
CA PHE A 89 -0.89 -10.70 -5.99
C PHE A 89 0.52 -10.15 -5.80
N LYS A 90 0.89 -9.81 -4.57
CA LYS A 90 2.19 -9.22 -4.26
C LYS A 90 3.35 -10.19 -4.53
N LEU A 91 3.15 -11.49 -4.31
CA LEU A 91 4.13 -12.50 -4.67
C LEU A 91 4.45 -12.46 -6.18
N HIS A 92 3.40 -12.39 -7.01
CA HIS A 92 3.55 -12.31 -8.45
C HIS A 92 4.08 -10.94 -8.91
N LEU A 93 3.63 -9.84 -8.29
CA LEU A 93 4.14 -8.50 -8.56
C LEU A 93 5.66 -8.42 -8.35
N ASP A 94 6.17 -8.95 -7.25
CA ASP A 94 7.61 -8.89 -6.93
C ASP A 94 8.43 -9.69 -7.96
N ARG A 95 7.97 -10.86 -8.38
CA ARG A 95 8.62 -11.69 -9.40
C ARG A 95 8.51 -11.09 -10.81
N TYR A 96 7.40 -10.45 -11.11
CA TYR A 96 7.23 -9.72 -12.37
C TYR A 96 8.18 -8.53 -12.46
N LYS A 97 8.26 -7.75 -11.40
CA LYS A 97 9.04 -6.51 -11.37
C LYS A 97 10.54 -6.75 -11.21
N TYR A 98 10.94 -7.80 -10.50
CA TYR A 98 12.32 -8.08 -10.13
C TYR A 98 12.70 -9.56 -10.39
N PRO A 99 12.48 -10.10 -11.61
CA PRO A 99 12.65 -11.53 -11.87
C PRO A 99 14.04 -12.05 -11.49
N GLN A 100 15.09 -11.26 -11.71
CA GLN A 100 16.47 -11.66 -11.40
C GLN A 100 16.71 -11.90 -9.90
N ARG A 101 15.96 -11.26 -9.00
CA ARG A 101 16.06 -11.50 -7.55
C ARG A 101 15.58 -12.90 -7.16
N PHE A 102 14.79 -13.52 -8.02
CA PHE A 102 14.20 -14.84 -7.83
C PHE A 102 14.80 -15.90 -8.76
N GLY A 103 15.93 -15.58 -9.42
CA GLY A 103 16.58 -16.50 -10.38
C GLY A 103 15.77 -16.74 -11.66
N LEU A 104 14.84 -15.84 -11.99
CA LEU A 104 14.00 -15.94 -13.17
C LEU A 104 14.63 -15.16 -14.34
N LEU A 105 14.53 -15.70 -15.55
CA LEU A 105 14.97 -15.03 -16.78
C LEU A 105 14.05 -13.85 -17.11
N GLU A 106 12.74 -14.03 -16.92
CA GLU A 106 11.71 -13.04 -17.22
C GLU A 106 10.54 -13.13 -16.22
N GLY A 107 9.71 -12.08 -16.19
CA GLY A 107 8.56 -11.98 -15.26
C GLY A 107 7.19 -12.16 -15.92
N VAL A 108 7.10 -12.47 -17.23
CA VAL A 108 5.83 -12.45 -17.99
C VAL A 108 4.80 -13.43 -17.42
N HIS A 109 5.21 -14.65 -17.06
CA HIS A 109 4.31 -15.60 -16.42
C HIS A 109 3.71 -15.06 -15.11
N HIS A 110 4.51 -14.36 -14.32
CA HIS A 110 4.05 -13.73 -13.08
C HIS A 110 3.20 -12.48 -13.34
N ARG A 111 3.45 -11.74 -14.44
CA ARG A 111 2.55 -10.68 -14.91
C ARG A 111 1.15 -11.24 -15.13
N ASP A 112 1.06 -12.30 -15.90
CA ASP A 112 -0.23 -12.86 -16.32
C ASP A 112 -0.98 -13.49 -15.11
N ALA A 113 -0.26 -14.14 -14.20
CA ALA A 113 -0.84 -14.63 -12.95
C ALA A 113 -1.34 -13.50 -12.04
N ALA A 114 -0.60 -12.39 -11.91
CA ALA A 114 -1.06 -11.20 -11.18
C ALA A 114 -2.26 -10.53 -11.88
N ALA A 115 -2.30 -10.54 -13.21
CA ALA A 115 -3.43 -10.00 -13.97
C ALA A 115 -4.74 -10.71 -13.65
N ALA A 116 -4.72 -12.03 -13.45
CA ALA A 116 -5.91 -12.78 -13.06
C ALA A 116 -6.52 -12.24 -11.76
N TRP A 117 -5.70 -11.89 -10.79
CA TRP A 117 -6.16 -11.24 -9.56
C TRP A 117 -6.69 -9.83 -9.80
N LEU A 118 -6.09 -9.05 -10.70
CA LEU A 118 -6.57 -7.70 -11.04
C LEU A 118 -7.95 -7.70 -11.71
N PHE A 119 -8.32 -8.77 -12.40
CA PHE A 119 -9.67 -8.92 -12.94
C PHE A 119 -10.74 -8.98 -11.83
N THR A 120 -10.43 -9.55 -10.67
CA THR A 120 -11.38 -9.54 -9.53
C THR A 120 -11.64 -8.11 -9.03
N LEU A 121 -10.63 -7.24 -9.06
CA LEU A 121 -10.80 -5.82 -8.76
C LEU A 121 -11.63 -5.10 -9.83
N GLN A 122 -11.38 -5.41 -11.11
CA GLN A 122 -12.18 -4.86 -12.21
C GLN A 122 -13.66 -5.21 -12.04
N GLU A 123 -13.98 -6.46 -11.72
CA GLU A 123 -15.36 -6.92 -11.49
C GLU A 123 -16.00 -6.18 -10.30
N ARG A 124 -15.28 -6.04 -9.19
CA ARG A 124 -15.75 -5.28 -8.02
C ARG A 124 -16.03 -3.81 -8.37
N LEU A 125 -15.13 -3.17 -9.13
CA LEU A 125 -15.27 -1.79 -9.58
C LEU A 125 -16.35 -1.57 -10.66
N GLN A 126 -16.87 -2.62 -11.27
CA GLN A 126 -18.08 -2.56 -12.12
C GLN A 126 -19.35 -2.39 -11.29
N GLN A 127 -19.36 -2.89 -10.05
CA GLN A 127 -20.53 -2.86 -9.17
C GLN A 127 -20.56 -1.62 -8.27
N GLN A 128 -19.42 -1.01 -8.03
CA GLN A 128 -19.29 0.12 -7.11
C GLN A 128 -18.10 1.03 -7.49
N PRO A 129 -18.12 2.31 -7.11
CA PRO A 129 -17.11 3.28 -7.56
C PRO A 129 -15.70 3.04 -6.98
N TYR A 130 -15.60 2.41 -5.81
CA TYR A 130 -14.33 2.11 -5.14
C TYR A 130 -14.30 0.69 -4.59
N LEU A 131 -13.13 0.16 -4.29
CA LEU A 131 -12.98 -1.19 -3.73
C LEU A 131 -13.66 -1.32 -2.36
N SER A 132 -13.68 -0.25 -1.59
CA SER A 132 -14.35 -0.17 -0.27
C SER A 132 -15.84 0.12 -0.35
N GLY A 133 -16.42 0.36 -1.53
CA GLY A 133 -17.85 0.66 -1.68
C GLY A 133 -18.14 2.00 -2.33
N PRO A 134 -19.05 2.83 -1.76
CA PRO A 134 -19.50 4.08 -2.36
C PRO A 134 -18.45 5.20 -2.30
N ARG A 135 -17.40 5.04 -1.49
CA ARG A 135 -16.29 5.98 -1.34
C ARG A 135 -14.96 5.23 -1.17
N TRP A 136 -13.87 5.97 -1.43
CA TRP A 136 -12.52 5.50 -1.14
C TRP A 136 -12.39 5.14 0.35
N GLY A 137 -11.69 4.03 0.65
CA GLY A 137 -11.56 3.58 2.01
C GLY A 137 -10.33 2.70 2.24
N PHE A 138 -10.38 1.90 3.31
CA PHE A 138 -9.26 1.11 3.80
C PHE A 138 -8.74 0.12 2.76
N LEU A 139 -9.63 -0.60 2.06
CA LEU A 139 -9.24 -1.57 1.02
C LEU A 139 -8.55 -0.86 -0.15
N ASP A 140 -9.09 0.28 -0.60
CA ASP A 140 -8.49 1.06 -1.68
C ASP A 140 -7.06 1.49 -1.32
N ALA A 141 -6.88 2.09 -0.15
CA ALA A 141 -5.58 2.55 0.35
C ALA A 141 -4.61 1.38 0.58
N GLY A 142 -5.12 0.21 0.94
CA GLY A 142 -4.37 -1.02 1.10
C GLY A 142 -3.83 -1.60 -0.20
N VAL A 143 -4.57 -1.47 -1.29
CA VAL A 143 -4.30 -2.15 -2.56
C VAL A 143 -3.66 -1.23 -3.61
N ALA A 144 -4.11 0.02 -3.73
CA ALA A 144 -3.68 0.96 -4.77
C ALA A 144 -2.16 1.13 -4.93
N PRO A 145 -1.35 1.18 -3.86
CA PRO A 145 0.10 1.30 -4.00
C PRO A 145 0.75 0.17 -4.80
N PHE A 146 0.21 -1.02 -4.73
CA PHE A 146 0.76 -2.21 -5.38
C PHE A 146 0.22 -2.38 -6.80
N VAL A 147 -1.06 -2.09 -7.04
CA VAL A 147 -1.62 -2.02 -8.39
C VAL A 147 -0.87 -0.97 -9.21
N ARG A 148 -0.56 0.19 -8.61
CA ARG A 148 0.28 1.19 -9.23
C ARG A 148 1.68 0.67 -9.57
N GLN A 149 2.33 -0.07 -8.68
CA GLN A 149 3.64 -0.65 -8.97
C GLN A 149 3.57 -1.62 -10.15
N TYR A 150 2.53 -2.46 -10.18
CA TYR A 150 2.30 -3.38 -11.27
C TYR A 150 2.09 -2.65 -12.60
N ALA A 151 1.19 -1.69 -12.66
CA ALA A 151 0.90 -0.89 -13.84
C ALA A 151 2.13 -0.16 -14.38
N ARG A 152 3.01 0.31 -13.49
CA ARG A 152 4.22 1.04 -13.87
C ARG A 152 5.40 0.16 -14.27
N THR A 153 5.28 -1.16 -14.16
CA THR A 153 6.30 -2.08 -14.68
C THR A 153 6.23 -2.15 -16.21
N ASP A 154 5.02 -2.19 -16.76
CA ASP A 154 4.73 -2.07 -18.20
C ASP A 154 3.39 -1.36 -18.40
N ARG A 155 3.44 -0.04 -18.53
CA ARG A 155 2.24 0.80 -18.62
C ARG A 155 1.49 0.57 -19.93
N VAL A 156 2.20 0.34 -21.02
CA VAL A 156 1.58 0.12 -22.34
C VAL A 156 0.76 -1.17 -22.31
N TRP A 157 1.33 -2.22 -21.77
CA TRP A 157 0.61 -3.48 -21.61
C TRP A 157 -0.59 -3.35 -20.67
N PHE A 158 -0.42 -2.67 -19.52
CA PHE A 158 -1.50 -2.46 -18.55
C PHE A 158 -2.68 -1.70 -19.15
N ASP A 159 -2.42 -0.63 -19.90
CA ASP A 159 -3.48 0.20 -20.49
C ASP A 159 -4.20 -0.51 -21.65
N ALA A 160 -3.59 -1.51 -22.27
CA ALA A 160 -4.20 -2.32 -23.33
C ALA A 160 -5.13 -3.43 -22.81
N GLN A 161 -5.23 -3.65 -21.50
CA GLN A 161 -6.04 -4.72 -20.95
C GLN A 161 -7.51 -4.34 -20.82
N PRO A 162 -8.45 -5.31 -20.84
CA PRO A 162 -9.90 -5.05 -20.77
C PRO A 162 -10.38 -4.80 -19.32
N TRP A 163 -9.77 -3.87 -18.61
CA TRP A 163 -10.14 -3.45 -17.25
C TRP A 163 -10.31 -1.94 -17.10
N PRO A 164 -11.27 -1.32 -17.86
CA PRO A 164 -11.40 0.14 -17.90
C PRO A 164 -11.73 0.78 -16.53
N LYS A 165 -12.49 0.08 -15.67
CA LYS A 165 -12.82 0.58 -14.33
C LYS A 165 -11.61 0.59 -13.40
N LEU A 166 -10.80 -0.46 -13.44
CA LEU A 166 -9.55 -0.54 -12.69
C LEU A 166 -8.56 0.54 -13.16
N ALA A 167 -8.42 0.75 -14.46
CA ALA A 167 -7.57 1.79 -15.01
C ALA A 167 -8.04 3.20 -14.59
N GLN A 168 -9.35 3.48 -14.65
CA GLN A 168 -9.93 4.74 -14.21
C GLN A 168 -9.72 4.98 -12.71
N TRP A 169 -9.95 3.96 -11.87
CA TRP A 169 -9.73 4.01 -10.43
C TRP A 169 -8.25 4.29 -10.10
N LEU A 170 -7.32 3.63 -10.79
CA LEU A 170 -5.89 3.86 -10.59
C LEU A 170 -5.48 5.29 -10.99
N VAL A 171 -5.98 5.79 -12.12
CA VAL A 171 -5.72 7.17 -12.57
C VAL A 171 -6.26 8.19 -11.58
N ALA A 172 -7.46 7.97 -11.04
CA ALA A 172 -8.03 8.84 -10.00
C ALA A 172 -7.14 8.88 -8.74
N PHE A 173 -6.63 7.73 -8.30
CA PHE A 173 -5.67 7.66 -7.20
C PHE A 173 -4.38 8.42 -7.52
N GLU A 174 -3.76 8.18 -8.68
CA GLU A 174 -2.50 8.81 -9.08
C GLU A 174 -2.61 10.34 -9.22
N ASN A 175 -3.81 10.88 -9.46
CA ASN A 175 -4.09 12.31 -9.56
C ASN A 175 -4.60 12.94 -8.25
N SER A 176 -4.73 12.16 -7.18
CA SER A 176 -5.23 12.67 -5.89
C SER A 176 -4.19 13.44 -5.09
N ASP A 177 -4.65 14.42 -4.31
CA ASP A 177 -3.80 15.15 -3.35
C ASP A 177 -3.18 14.22 -2.30
N ALA A 178 -3.88 13.16 -1.93
CA ALA A 178 -3.37 12.14 -1.03
C ALA A 178 -2.16 11.42 -1.63
N PHE A 179 -2.24 11.04 -2.91
CA PHE A 179 -1.11 10.45 -3.61
C PHE A 179 0.06 11.43 -3.74
N ALA A 180 -0.17 12.66 -4.16
CA ALA A 180 0.87 13.68 -4.30
C ALA A 180 1.62 13.89 -2.97
N ALA A 181 0.89 13.97 -1.87
CA ALA A 181 1.47 14.15 -0.53
C ALA A 181 2.32 12.96 -0.09
N VAL A 182 1.86 11.71 -0.29
CA VAL A 182 2.64 10.53 0.11
C VAL A 182 3.80 10.23 -0.85
N MET A 183 3.84 10.84 -2.02
CA MET A 183 4.96 10.75 -2.97
C MET A 183 5.99 11.86 -2.76
N HIS A 184 5.72 12.82 -1.88
CA HIS A 184 6.71 13.83 -1.52
C HIS A 184 7.99 13.16 -0.99
N LYS A 185 9.13 13.59 -1.54
CA LYS A 185 10.46 13.10 -1.13
C LYS A 185 10.94 13.94 0.05
N HIS A 186 11.15 13.28 1.17
CA HIS A 186 11.75 13.90 2.36
C HIS A 186 13.29 13.74 2.32
N PRO A 187 14.03 14.64 2.95
CA PRO A 187 15.47 14.44 3.17
C PRO A 187 15.68 13.22 4.07
N LEU A 188 16.82 12.55 3.89
CA LEU A 188 17.17 11.43 4.78
C LEU A 188 17.34 11.96 6.20
N TRP A 189 16.78 11.21 7.14
CA TRP A 189 16.93 11.51 8.56
C TRP A 189 18.34 11.21 9.04
N VAL A 190 18.92 12.13 9.78
CA VAL A 190 20.23 12.01 10.44
C VAL A 190 20.00 11.90 11.93
N SER A 191 20.57 10.88 12.57
CA SER A 191 20.47 10.73 14.02
C SER A 191 21.13 11.91 14.73
N PRO A 192 20.48 12.51 15.74
CA PRO A 192 21.14 13.55 16.56
C PRO A 192 22.39 13.05 17.31
N GLU A 193 22.53 11.72 17.42
CA GLU A 193 23.66 11.05 18.10
C GLU A 193 24.78 10.62 17.14
N ALA A 194 24.73 11.07 15.89
CA ALA A 194 25.72 10.70 14.87
C ALA A 194 26.80 11.77 14.72
#